data_dd5bb7abe0d578f0f6c568e9ffe8e335
#
_entry.id   dd5bb7abe0d578f0f6c568e9ffe8e335
#
_cell.length_a   1.000
_cell.length_b   1.000
_cell.length_c   1.000
_cell.angle_alpha   90.00
_cell.angle_beta   90.00
_cell.angle_gamma   90.00
#
_symmetry.space_group_name_H-M   'P 1'
#
loop_
_entity.id
_entity.type
_entity.pdbx_description
1 polymer ?
#
loop_
_entity_poly.entity_id
_entity_poly.type
_entity_poly.pdbx_seq_one_letter_code
_entity_poly.pdbx_strand_id
1 'polypeptide(L)'
;LLIFTTYGSFANRLMHPRYEIEREYSVRILGELTEIQMKQLTEGITLEDGKARLESIIFEGGEGVNHWYKVTLKEGRNREVRRLFEKLNFTVSRLIRIRFGEIKLPPHLKRGMHLELSQKDVKEVLKDHGFDLTQFTTPQVTTRKRAKKNYPF
;
A
#
# COMPACT_ATOMS: atom_id res chain seq x y z
N LEU A 1 -3.92 3.26 -2.43
CA LEU A 1 -3.28 2.41 -3.44
C LEU A 1 -3.83 0.99 -3.34
N LEU A 2 -4.28 0.44 -4.44
CA LEU A 2 -4.63 -0.95 -4.64
C LEU A 2 -3.90 -1.43 -5.90
N ILE A 3 -3.32 -2.63 -5.85
CA ILE A 3 -2.57 -3.22 -6.96
C ILE A 3 -3.36 -4.42 -7.48
N PHE A 4 -3.59 -4.46 -8.78
CA PHE A 4 -4.18 -5.60 -9.48
C PHE A 4 -3.11 -6.26 -10.35
N THR A 5 -3.03 -7.57 -10.30
CA THR A 5 -2.12 -8.35 -11.13
C THR A 5 -2.74 -9.70 -11.48
N THR A 6 -2.44 -10.19 -12.67
CA THR A 6 -2.75 -11.56 -13.09
C THR A 6 -1.65 -12.54 -12.69
N TYR A 7 -0.51 -12.04 -12.19
CA TYR A 7 0.63 -12.84 -11.82
C TYR A 7 0.58 -13.23 -10.33
N GLY A 8 0.05 -14.43 -10.05
CA GLY A 8 -0.21 -14.90 -8.68
C GLY A 8 1.04 -15.00 -7.81
N SER A 9 2.18 -15.42 -8.36
CA SER A 9 3.45 -15.50 -7.61
C SER A 9 3.94 -14.13 -7.15
N PHE A 10 3.76 -13.10 -7.97
CA PHE A 10 4.08 -11.73 -7.59
C PHE A 10 3.13 -11.20 -6.50
N ALA A 11 1.82 -11.47 -6.63
CA ALA A 11 0.86 -11.12 -5.59
C ALA A 11 1.23 -11.77 -4.25
N ASN A 12 1.57 -13.07 -4.27
CA ASN A 12 2.03 -13.78 -3.08
C ASN A 12 3.31 -13.18 -2.50
N ARG A 13 4.28 -12.79 -3.34
CA ARG A 13 5.53 -12.14 -2.91
C ARG A 13 5.25 -10.84 -2.16
N LEU A 14 4.34 -10.01 -2.65
CA LEU A 14 3.98 -8.76 -2.01
C LEU A 14 3.20 -8.95 -0.69
N MET A 15 2.33 -9.96 -0.61
CA MET A 15 1.39 -10.11 0.49
C MET A 15 1.90 -10.99 1.63
N HIS A 16 2.73 -11.99 1.32
CA HIS A 16 3.13 -13.00 2.32
C HIS A 16 4.07 -12.41 3.38
N PRO A 17 3.76 -12.55 4.68
CA PRO A 17 4.50 -11.90 5.78
C PRO A 17 6.00 -12.18 5.80
N ARG A 18 6.43 -13.39 5.37
CA ARG A 18 7.84 -13.79 5.37
C ARG A 18 8.76 -12.90 4.52
N TYR A 19 8.19 -12.13 3.59
CA TYR A 19 8.97 -11.27 2.69
C TYR A 19 9.13 -9.86 3.22
N GLU A 20 8.42 -9.51 4.29
CA GLU A 20 8.54 -8.24 5.01
C GLU A 20 8.50 -7.02 4.08
N ILE A 21 7.69 -7.10 3.01
CA ILE A 21 7.55 -6.02 2.04
C ILE A 21 6.96 -4.79 2.71
N GLU A 22 7.70 -3.69 2.64
CA GLU A 22 7.30 -2.42 3.26
C GLU A 22 6.05 -1.82 2.64
N ARG A 23 5.22 -1.26 3.51
CA ARG A 23 4.03 -0.49 3.14
C ARG A 23 4.08 0.86 3.84
N GLU A 24 3.87 1.93 3.08
CA GLU A 24 3.74 3.26 3.65
C GLU A 24 2.29 3.74 3.58
N TYR A 25 1.88 4.37 4.67
CA TYR A 25 0.56 4.96 4.79
C TYR A 25 0.66 6.42 5.21
N SER A 26 -0.19 7.26 4.61
CA SER A 26 -0.52 8.57 5.14
C SER A 26 -1.73 8.42 6.05
N VAL A 27 -1.57 8.78 7.32
CA VAL A 27 -2.54 8.59 8.40
C VAL A 27 -2.94 9.92 8.97
N ARG A 28 -4.23 10.25 8.96
CA ARG A 28 -4.76 11.41 9.67
C ARG A 28 -5.46 10.96 10.94
N ILE A 29 -5.04 11.51 12.05
CA ILE A 29 -5.66 11.29 13.35
C ILE A 29 -6.32 12.55 13.89
N LEU A 30 -7.20 12.37 14.86
CA LEU A 30 -7.73 13.44 15.69
C LEU A 30 -6.84 13.56 16.93
N GLY A 31 -6.19 14.72 17.09
CA GLY A 31 -5.19 14.97 18.14
C GLY A 31 -3.76 14.86 17.61
N GLU A 32 -2.80 15.08 18.47
CA GLU A 32 -1.37 15.09 18.18
C GLU A 32 -0.65 14.07 19.05
N LEU A 33 0.25 13.28 18.47
CA LEU A 33 1.10 12.33 19.21
C LEU A 33 2.24 13.06 19.88
N THR A 34 2.50 12.69 21.12
CA THR A 34 3.75 13.05 21.81
C THR A 34 4.93 12.20 21.28
N GLU A 35 6.16 12.66 21.49
CA GLU A 35 7.36 11.88 21.13
C GLU A 35 7.38 10.50 21.82
N ILE A 36 6.90 10.42 23.07
CA ILE A 36 6.80 9.17 23.83
C ILE A 36 5.83 8.20 23.13
N GLN A 37 4.69 8.69 22.68
CA GLN A 37 3.70 7.86 21.95
C GLN A 37 4.22 7.41 20.59
N MET A 38 4.92 8.28 19.85
CA MET A 38 5.59 7.89 18.60
C MET A 38 6.63 6.80 18.84
N LYS A 39 7.40 6.92 19.93
CA LYS A 39 8.37 5.90 20.34
C LYS A 39 7.69 4.57 20.69
N GLN A 40 6.60 4.59 21.45
CA GLN A 40 5.82 3.38 21.76
C GLN A 40 5.34 2.67 20.48
N LEU A 41 4.88 3.41 19.47
CA LEU A 41 4.46 2.84 18.19
C LEU A 41 5.61 2.13 17.44
N THR A 42 6.84 2.63 17.55
CA THR A 42 8.01 2.02 16.89
C THR A 42 8.66 0.91 17.71
N GLU A 43 8.61 0.96 19.04
CA GLU A 43 9.08 -0.11 19.92
C GLU A 43 8.13 -1.30 19.95
N GLY A 44 6.85 -1.04 19.74
CA GLY A 44 5.80 -2.03 19.60
C GLY A 44 4.77 -2.04 20.73
N ILE A 45 3.55 -2.24 20.31
CA ILE A 45 2.36 -2.30 21.18
C ILE A 45 1.74 -3.69 21.08
N THR A 46 1.30 -4.23 22.21
CA THR A 46 0.59 -5.52 22.23
C THR A 46 -0.86 -5.32 21.79
N LEU A 47 -1.21 -5.91 20.65
CA LEU A 47 -2.56 -6.05 20.15
C LEU A 47 -3.13 -7.43 20.53
N GLU A 48 -4.40 -7.70 20.20
CA GLU A 48 -5.05 -8.99 20.51
C GLU A 48 -4.38 -10.18 19.81
N ASP A 49 -3.82 -9.93 18.61
CA ASP A 49 -3.15 -10.92 17.77
C ASP A 49 -1.62 -10.89 17.87
N GLY A 50 -1.08 -10.29 18.94
CA GLY A 50 0.33 -10.24 19.26
C GLY A 50 0.94 -8.85 19.17
N LYS A 51 2.26 -8.75 19.42
CA LYS A 51 2.99 -7.50 19.35
C LYS A 51 3.04 -6.99 17.91
N ALA A 52 2.72 -5.73 17.71
CA ALA A 52 2.78 -5.02 16.44
C ALA A 52 3.55 -3.72 16.60
N ARG A 53 4.26 -3.28 15.55
CA ARG A 53 5.03 -2.04 15.56
C ARG A 53 5.06 -1.37 14.19
N LEU A 54 5.33 -0.08 14.20
CA LEU A 54 5.72 0.66 13.02
C LEU A 54 7.24 0.58 12.83
N GLU A 55 7.71 0.43 11.61
CA GLU A 55 9.13 0.58 11.28
C GLU A 55 9.56 2.05 11.39
N SER A 56 8.68 2.97 11.00
CA SER A 56 8.89 4.40 11.16
C SER A 56 7.59 5.18 11.29
N ILE A 57 7.67 6.34 11.93
CA ILE A 57 6.60 7.34 11.96
C ILE A 57 7.19 8.73 11.81
N ILE A 58 6.63 9.53 10.92
CA ILE A 58 7.07 10.89 10.61
C ILE A 58 5.86 11.81 10.64
N PHE A 59 5.94 12.90 11.38
CA PHE A 59 4.93 13.94 11.40
C PHE A 59 4.98 14.74 10.09
N GLU A 60 3.85 14.89 9.41
CA GLU A 60 3.71 15.59 8.12
C GLU A 60 2.91 16.90 8.22
N GLY A 61 2.64 17.36 9.44
CA GLY A 61 1.89 18.57 9.69
C GLY A 61 0.43 18.33 10.02
N GLY A 62 -0.32 19.41 10.23
CA GLY A 62 -1.73 19.35 10.58
C GLY A 62 -2.34 20.71 10.70
N GLU A 63 -3.67 20.73 10.87
CA GLU A 63 -4.45 21.93 11.11
C GLU A 63 -5.54 21.62 12.13
N GLY A 64 -5.65 22.46 13.17
CA GLY A 64 -6.59 22.26 14.27
C GLY A 64 -6.36 20.91 14.96
N VAL A 65 -7.41 20.10 15.03
CA VAL A 65 -7.36 18.76 15.66
C VAL A 65 -6.88 17.67 14.70
N ASN A 66 -6.65 17.96 13.43
CA ASN A 66 -6.27 16.99 12.42
C ASN A 66 -4.76 17.01 12.17
N HIS A 67 -4.08 15.93 12.51
CA HIS A 67 -2.65 15.79 12.28
C HIS A 67 -2.34 14.60 11.38
N TRP A 68 -1.40 14.80 10.46
CA TRP A 68 -0.97 13.81 9.49
C TRP A 68 0.36 13.20 9.88
N TYR A 69 0.44 11.90 9.71
CA TYR A 69 1.67 11.13 9.91
C TYR A 69 1.90 10.19 8.74
N LYS A 70 3.13 10.09 8.32
CA LYS A 70 3.58 9.03 7.41
C LYS A 70 4.13 7.88 8.24
N VAL A 71 3.60 6.69 8.03
CA VAL A 71 4.00 5.49 8.77
C VAL A 71 4.41 4.37 7.81
N THR A 72 5.41 3.60 8.21
CA THR A 72 5.90 2.44 7.47
C THR A 72 5.73 1.19 8.30
N LEU A 73 5.26 0.10 7.67
CA LEU A 73 5.11 -1.23 8.25
C LEU A 73 5.68 -2.28 7.30
N LYS A 74 6.15 -3.41 7.85
CA LYS A 74 6.59 -4.60 7.10
C LYS A 74 5.55 -5.73 7.09
N GLU A 75 4.52 -5.61 7.89
CA GLU A 75 3.41 -6.55 7.96
C GLU A 75 2.08 -5.88 7.56
N GLY A 76 1.02 -6.62 7.48
CA GLY A 76 -0.27 -6.10 7.03
C GLY A 76 -1.42 -6.89 7.64
N ARG A 77 -1.47 -6.95 8.98
CA ARG A 77 -2.58 -7.57 9.70
C ARG A 77 -3.86 -6.78 9.48
N ASN A 78 -4.98 -7.41 9.75
CA ASN A 78 -6.28 -6.76 9.61
C ASN A 78 -6.33 -5.47 10.43
N ARG A 79 -6.60 -4.33 9.76
CA ARG A 79 -6.72 -2.99 10.35
C ARG A 79 -5.56 -2.59 11.29
N GLU A 80 -4.36 -3.11 11.07
CA GLU A 80 -3.22 -2.99 11.99
C GLU A 80 -2.89 -1.54 12.33
N VAL A 81 -2.74 -0.66 11.33
CA VAL A 81 -2.47 0.76 11.54
C VAL A 81 -3.55 1.39 12.44
N ARG A 82 -4.83 1.14 12.17
CA ARG A 82 -5.93 1.69 12.98
C ARG A 82 -5.87 1.21 14.41
N ARG A 83 -5.66 -0.10 14.63
CA ARG A 83 -5.57 -0.71 15.96
C ARG A 83 -4.39 -0.18 16.77
N LEU A 84 -3.25 0.08 16.13
CA LEU A 84 -2.07 0.67 16.79
C LEU A 84 -2.39 2.06 17.35
N PHE A 85 -3.01 2.93 16.55
CA PHE A 85 -3.41 4.26 17.02
C PHE A 85 -4.55 4.23 18.04
N GLU A 86 -5.53 3.33 17.85
CA GLU A 86 -6.65 3.13 18.79
C GLU A 86 -6.17 2.69 20.19
N LYS A 87 -5.09 1.89 20.25
CA LYS A 87 -4.46 1.52 21.54
C LYS A 87 -3.88 2.70 22.32
N LEU A 88 -3.54 3.78 21.63
CA LEU A 88 -3.12 5.05 22.24
C LEU A 88 -4.26 6.07 22.38
N ASN A 89 -5.52 5.63 22.22
CA ASN A 89 -6.73 6.43 22.24
C ASN A 89 -6.84 7.50 21.13
N PHE A 90 -6.21 7.26 19.98
CA PHE A 90 -6.37 8.13 18.80
C PHE A 90 -7.28 7.52 17.75
N THR A 91 -8.19 8.35 17.24
CA THR A 91 -9.07 7.96 16.13
C THR A 91 -8.40 8.27 14.81
N VAL A 92 -8.22 7.24 13.97
CA VAL A 92 -7.74 7.41 12.58
C VAL A 92 -8.91 7.84 11.69
N SER A 93 -8.98 9.13 11.38
CA SER A 93 -10.03 9.73 10.55
C SER A 93 -9.81 9.49 9.05
N ARG A 94 -8.56 9.35 8.60
CA ARG A 94 -8.21 9.03 7.21
C ARG A 94 -6.97 8.14 7.16
N LEU A 95 -6.99 7.18 6.23
CA LEU A 95 -5.88 6.24 6.01
C LEU A 95 -5.74 5.99 4.52
N ILE A 96 -4.56 6.29 3.98
CA ILE A 96 -4.25 6.13 2.57
C ILE A 96 -2.94 5.34 2.46
N ARG A 97 -2.95 4.17 1.81
CA ARG A 97 -1.69 3.50 1.45
C ARG A 97 -1.08 4.24 0.27
N ILE A 98 0.11 4.81 0.47
CA ILE A 98 0.82 5.62 -0.52
C ILE A 98 1.95 4.86 -1.22
N ARG A 99 2.46 3.77 -0.61
CA ARG A 99 3.47 2.88 -1.20
C ARG A 99 3.23 1.43 -0.80
N PHE A 100 3.54 0.50 -1.68
CA PHE A 100 3.58 -0.92 -1.41
C PHE A 100 4.76 -1.54 -2.16
N GLY A 101 5.82 -1.94 -1.44
CA GLY A 101 7.11 -2.25 -2.01
C GLY A 101 7.65 -1.05 -2.80
N GLU A 102 8.05 -1.28 -4.03
CA GLU A 102 8.54 -0.23 -4.93
C GLU A 102 7.42 0.57 -5.61
N ILE A 103 6.16 0.09 -5.51
CA ILE A 103 5.03 0.73 -6.20
C ILE A 103 4.48 1.88 -5.36
N LYS A 104 4.64 3.11 -5.84
CA LYS A 104 4.12 4.32 -5.23
C LYS A 104 2.79 4.74 -5.85
N LEU A 105 1.91 5.33 -5.03
CA LEU A 105 0.68 5.95 -5.53
C LEU A 105 1.01 7.27 -6.24
N PRO A 106 0.74 7.38 -7.56
CA PRO A 106 0.97 8.63 -8.27
C PRO A 106 0.09 9.76 -7.70
N PRO A 107 0.63 10.97 -7.48
CA PRO A 107 -0.14 12.08 -6.89
C PRO A 107 -1.39 12.47 -7.67
N HIS A 108 -1.36 12.31 -9.00
CA HIS A 108 -2.49 12.64 -9.89
C HIS A 108 -3.57 11.55 -9.96
N LEU A 109 -3.30 10.35 -9.42
CA LEU A 109 -4.25 9.24 -9.46
C LEU A 109 -5.32 9.43 -8.38
N LYS A 110 -6.47 9.94 -8.78
CA LYS A 110 -7.61 10.21 -7.89
C LYS A 110 -8.38 8.93 -7.56
N ARG A 111 -9.21 9.02 -6.53
CA ARG A 111 -10.12 7.92 -6.14
C ARG A 111 -11.00 7.48 -7.31
N GLY A 112 -11.09 6.17 -7.54
CA GLY A 112 -11.84 5.57 -8.64
C GLY A 112 -11.09 5.50 -9.97
N MET A 113 -9.93 6.17 -10.09
CA MET A 113 -9.07 6.05 -11.26
C MET A 113 -8.13 4.84 -11.15
N HIS A 114 -7.68 4.35 -12.29
CA HIS A 114 -6.64 3.33 -12.39
C HIS A 114 -5.58 3.76 -13.40
N LEU A 115 -4.39 3.23 -13.21
CA LEU A 115 -3.24 3.40 -14.11
C LEU A 115 -2.65 2.03 -14.39
N GLU A 116 -2.50 1.70 -15.66
CA GLU A 116 -1.77 0.51 -16.08
C GLU A 116 -0.28 0.83 -16.13
N LEU A 117 0.53 0.00 -15.46
CA LEU A 117 1.98 0.15 -15.49
C LEU A 117 2.50 -0.24 -16.88
N SER A 118 3.48 0.52 -17.37
CA SER A 118 4.15 0.16 -18.62
C SER A 118 4.91 -1.18 -18.48
N GLN A 119 5.14 -1.87 -19.59
CA GLN A 119 5.92 -3.11 -19.57
C GLN A 119 7.33 -2.91 -18.98
N LYS A 120 7.92 -1.73 -19.16
CA LYS A 120 9.21 -1.37 -18.58
C LYS A 120 9.10 -1.33 -17.05
N ASP A 121 8.10 -0.61 -16.52
CA ASP A 121 7.91 -0.47 -15.07
C ASP A 121 7.57 -1.82 -14.42
N VAL A 122 6.74 -2.65 -15.09
CA VAL A 122 6.44 -4.01 -14.63
C VAL A 122 7.72 -4.86 -14.53
N LYS A 123 8.60 -4.82 -15.54
CA LYS A 123 9.87 -5.55 -15.52
C LYS A 123 10.78 -5.08 -14.38
N GLU A 124 10.87 -3.78 -14.16
CA GLU A 124 11.67 -3.19 -13.10
C GLU A 124 11.18 -3.66 -11.72
N VAL A 125 9.88 -3.51 -11.45
CA VAL A 125 9.25 -3.97 -10.19
C VAL A 125 9.43 -5.46 -9.97
N LEU A 126 9.30 -6.30 -11.00
CA LEU A 126 9.49 -7.74 -10.88
C LEU A 126 10.94 -8.09 -10.56
N LYS A 127 11.90 -7.42 -11.22
CA LYS A 127 13.34 -7.60 -10.98
C LYS A 127 13.70 -7.25 -9.53
N ASP A 128 13.21 -6.14 -9.01
CA ASP A 128 13.46 -5.69 -7.64
C ASP A 128 12.92 -6.67 -6.58
N HIS A 129 11.92 -7.47 -6.95
CA HIS A 129 11.40 -8.55 -6.11
C HIS A 129 12.00 -9.94 -6.41
N GLY A 130 13.07 -10.00 -7.21
CA GLY A 130 13.83 -11.23 -7.48
C GLY A 130 13.15 -12.19 -8.45
N PHE A 131 12.28 -11.71 -9.33
CA PHE A 131 11.69 -12.53 -10.39
C PHE A 131 12.56 -12.55 -11.62
N ASP A 132 12.73 -13.75 -12.20
CA ASP A 132 13.40 -13.93 -13.48
C ASP A 132 12.49 -13.46 -14.63
N LEU A 133 12.96 -12.46 -15.36
CA LEU A 133 12.22 -11.84 -16.46
C LEU A 133 12.20 -12.69 -17.74
N THR A 134 13.01 -13.73 -17.83
CA THR A 134 13.06 -14.62 -19.02
C THR A 134 11.75 -15.39 -19.22
N GLN A 135 10.96 -15.56 -18.15
CA GLN A 135 9.67 -16.24 -18.18
C GLN A 135 8.52 -15.32 -18.62
N PHE A 136 8.75 -14.02 -18.74
CA PHE A 136 7.76 -13.03 -19.18
C PHE A 136 7.90 -12.75 -20.68
N THR A 137 7.67 -13.78 -21.51
CA THR A 137 7.35 -13.55 -22.92
C THR A 137 5.98 -12.89 -22.96
N THR A 138 5.96 -11.67 -23.48
CA THR A 138 4.73 -10.88 -23.68
C THR A 138 3.72 -11.72 -24.46
N PRO A 139 2.50 -11.99 -23.94
CA PRO A 139 1.43 -12.45 -24.81
C PRO A 139 1.23 -11.34 -25.83
N GLN A 140 1.40 -11.65 -27.12
CA GLN A 140 0.98 -10.73 -28.18
C GLN A 140 -0.52 -10.50 -27.97
N VAL A 141 -0.86 -9.27 -27.61
CA VAL A 141 -2.24 -8.82 -27.56
C VAL A 141 -2.76 -8.87 -28.99
N THR A 142 -3.35 -9.99 -29.35
CA THR A 142 -4.19 -10.05 -30.55
C THR A 142 -5.37 -9.13 -30.30
N THR A 143 -5.27 -7.92 -30.82
CA THR A 143 -6.40 -6.99 -30.90
C THR A 143 -7.50 -7.67 -31.72
N ARG A 144 -8.41 -8.37 -31.04
CA ARG A 144 -9.67 -8.75 -31.65
C ARG A 144 -10.39 -7.46 -32.01
N LYS A 145 -10.33 -7.05 -33.27
CA LYS A 145 -11.20 -6.02 -33.83
C LYS A 145 -12.63 -6.42 -33.46
N ARG A 146 -13.30 -5.65 -32.61
CA ARG A 146 -14.73 -5.79 -32.35
C ARG A 146 -15.43 -5.61 -33.69
N ALA A 147 -15.96 -6.69 -34.26
CA ALA A 147 -16.90 -6.60 -35.37
C ALA A 147 -18.07 -5.74 -34.89
N LYS A 148 -18.31 -4.63 -35.63
CA LYS A 148 -19.51 -3.84 -35.43
C LYS A 148 -20.71 -4.75 -35.72
N LYS A 149 -21.44 -5.17 -34.69
CA LYS A 149 -22.75 -5.77 -34.85
C LYS A 149 -23.69 -4.65 -35.32
N ASN A 150 -23.99 -4.63 -36.59
CA ASN A 150 -25.14 -3.88 -37.10
C ASN A 150 -26.41 -4.58 -36.57
N TYR A 151 -27.12 -3.90 -35.69
CA TYR A 151 -28.50 -4.29 -35.36
C TYR A 151 -29.40 -3.72 -36.44
N PRO A 152 -30.18 -4.53 -37.16
CA PRO A 152 -31.27 -4.02 -37.98
C PRO A 152 -32.38 -3.56 -37.03
N PHE A 153 -33.01 -2.47 -37.41
CA PHE A 153 -34.11 -1.86 -36.67
C PHE A 153 -35.29 -2.80 -36.51
#